data_a78e8fd873a4ec20759eaa47edd3e197
#
_entry.id   a78e8fd873a4ec20759eaa47edd3e197
#
_cell.length_a   1.000
_cell.length_b   1.000
_cell.length_c   1.000
_cell.angle_alpha   90.00
_cell.angle_beta   90.00
_cell.angle_gamma   90.00
#
_symmetry.space_group_name_H-M   'P 1'
#
loop_
_entity.id
_entity.type
_entity.pdbx_description
1 polymer ?
#
loop_
_entity_poly.entity_id
_entity_poly.type
_entity_poly.pdbx_seq_one_letter_code
_entity_poly.pdbx_strand_id
1 'polypeptide(L)'
;EAPTNLKPVGTGPYKFVDFKPGDMVRGAINTDYHEPNRPFFDSIEMKGGGDAVSAARAVLQTGEFDYAWNLQVEDEVLKRLETGGKGKTTITVGGNIEFIQLNSADPWTETEGERAHPKSRHPILNDPAVRSAMSMLVDKQSIQNFIYGRTGIATANFLNNPSRFVSKNAKYEFNPDKAAATLEAAGWKKGSDGVRSKDGKRLKFVFQTSINAPRQKTQQIIKQAAQKAGIDLELKSVAASVFFSSDVANPDTYTKFFCDVQMYTTTMTQPDPELFMNQFVSTNASSKANKWQGRNITRWVNAEYDATHQAAESEQDPVKRAAMFVKMNDLAVGDYTVIPVVARPRVAGMASKLNAPLSAWDNDLWMLRDWYREA
;
A
#
# COMPACT_ATOMS: atom_id res chain seq x y z
N GLU A 1 -15.72 -20.08 -7.07
CA GLU A 1 -14.41 -19.85 -7.73
C GLU A 1 -14.35 -20.64 -9.04
N ALA A 2 -13.67 -20.08 -10.06
CA ALA A 2 -13.45 -20.80 -11.30
C ALA A 2 -12.55 -22.04 -11.05
N PRO A 3 -12.83 -23.22 -11.64
CA PRO A 3 -12.00 -24.40 -11.46
C PRO A 3 -10.52 -24.18 -11.77
N THR A 4 -10.23 -23.29 -12.70
CA THR A 4 -8.86 -22.89 -13.09
C THR A 4 -8.09 -22.17 -11.99
N ASN A 5 -8.76 -21.59 -10.99
CA ASN A 5 -8.10 -20.98 -9.84
C ASN A 5 -7.49 -22.02 -8.89
N LEU A 6 -8.06 -23.22 -8.87
CA LEU A 6 -7.62 -24.32 -8.00
C LEU A 6 -6.72 -25.32 -8.73
N LYS A 7 -6.90 -25.47 -10.05
CA LYS A 7 -6.14 -26.38 -10.91
C LYS A 7 -5.80 -25.69 -12.23
N PRO A 8 -4.84 -24.76 -12.24
CA PRO A 8 -4.47 -24.06 -13.45
C PRO A 8 -3.84 -24.99 -14.50
N VAL A 9 -4.20 -24.78 -15.76
CA VAL A 9 -3.56 -25.39 -16.92
C VAL A 9 -2.98 -24.29 -17.78
N GLY A 10 -1.72 -24.41 -18.14
CA GLY A 10 -1.01 -23.40 -18.92
C GLY A 10 0.18 -23.96 -19.68
N THR A 11 0.83 -23.11 -20.45
CA THR A 11 2.01 -23.43 -21.29
C THR A 11 3.34 -23.01 -20.63
N GLY A 12 3.31 -22.70 -19.32
CA GLY A 12 4.47 -22.21 -18.57
C GLY A 12 5.54 -23.28 -18.31
N PRO A 13 6.69 -22.88 -17.70
CA PRO A 13 7.82 -23.77 -17.45
C PRO A 13 7.54 -24.85 -16.40
N TYR A 14 6.48 -24.70 -15.60
CA TYR A 14 6.08 -25.68 -14.58
C TYR A 14 4.63 -26.10 -14.76
N LYS A 15 4.38 -27.40 -14.63
CA LYS A 15 3.05 -28.00 -14.57
C LYS A 15 2.55 -28.01 -13.14
N PHE A 16 1.27 -27.71 -12.95
CA PHE A 16 0.61 -27.76 -11.65
C PHE A 16 0.65 -29.18 -11.08
N VAL A 17 0.99 -29.32 -9.80
CA VAL A 17 0.98 -30.57 -9.04
C VAL A 17 -0.07 -30.53 -7.95
N ASP A 18 0.00 -29.55 -7.06
CA ASP A 18 -0.88 -29.49 -5.89
C ASP A 18 -1.04 -28.04 -5.42
N PHE A 19 -2.22 -27.74 -4.85
CA PHE A 19 -2.53 -26.47 -4.18
C PHE A 19 -3.35 -26.70 -2.93
N LYS A 20 -2.79 -26.31 -1.81
CA LYS A 20 -3.48 -26.26 -0.52
C LYS A 20 -3.67 -24.80 -0.14
N PRO A 21 -4.92 -24.26 -0.23
CA PRO A 21 -5.18 -22.87 0.11
C PRO A 21 -4.65 -22.49 1.50
N GLY A 22 -3.90 -21.36 1.56
CA GLY A 22 -3.30 -20.87 2.79
C GLY A 22 -2.01 -21.59 3.23
N ASP A 23 -1.60 -22.65 2.55
CA ASP A 23 -0.40 -23.44 2.91
C ASP A 23 0.62 -23.50 1.77
N MET A 24 0.29 -24.12 0.62
CA MET A 24 1.32 -24.48 -0.35
C MET A 24 0.81 -24.57 -1.79
N VAL A 25 1.68 -24.19 -2.74
CA VAL A 25 1.56 -24.50 -4.17
C VAL A 25 2.79 -25.29 -4.62
N ARG A 26 2.59 -26.36 -5.40
CA ARG A 26 3.68 -27.16 -5.99
C ARG A 26 3.56 -27.23 -7.49
N GLY A 27 4.71 -27.13 -8.16
CA GLY A 27 4.86 -27.33 -9.60
C GLY A 27 6.03 -28.26 -9.91
N ALA A 28 5.88 -29.06 -10.94
CA ALA A 28 6.95 -29.89 -11.50
C ALA A 28 7.36 -29.35 -12.88
N ILE A 29 8.59 -29.60 -13.27
CA ILE A 29 9.12 -29.20 -14.60
C ILE A 29 8.16 -29.59 -15.72
N ASN A 30 7.92 -28.67 -16.65
CA ASN A 30 7.20 -28.94 -17.88
C ASN A 30 8.20 -29.35 -18.97
N THR A 31 8.32 -30.65 -19.20
CA THR A 31 9.22 -31.21 -20.23
C THR A 31 8.86 -30.82 -21.67
N ASP A 32 7.62 -30.33 -21.86
CA ASP A 32 7.12 -29.84 -23.15
C ASP A 32 7.19 -28.30 -23.25
N TYR A 33 7.96 -27.66 -22.36
CA TYR A 33 8.11 -26.21 -22.39
C TYR A 33 8.82 -25.77 -23.67
N HIS A 34 8.33 -24.71 -24.30
CA HIS A 34 8.75 -24.30 -25.65
C HIS A 34 10.16 -23.68 -25.71
N GLU A 35 10.75 -23.28 -24.57
CA GLU A 35 12.13 -22.80 -24.52
C GLU A 35 13.09 -23.96 -24.17
N PRO A 36 14.07 -24.25 -25.02
CA PRO A 36 14.98 -25.38 -24.80
C PRO A 36 15.87 -25.12 -23.58
N ASN A 37 16.20 -26.17 -22.84
CA ASN A 37 17.04 -26.10 -21.62
C ASN A 37 16.50 -25.20 -20.51
N ARG A 38 15.19 -25.06 -20.44
CA ARG A 38 14.45 -24.32 -19.39
C ARG A 38 13.27 -25.13 -18.90
N PRO A 39 12.88 -24.91 -17.61
CA PRO A 39 13.58 -24.18 -16.55
C PRO A 39 14.77 -24.95 -16.00
N PHE A 40 15.59 -24.34 -15.11
CA PHE A 40 16.77 -25.01 -14.52
C PHE A 40 16.43 -25.86 -13.30
N PHE A 41 15.33 -25.62 -12.61
CA PHE A 41 14.88 -26.41 -11.46
C PHE A 41 13.84 -27.44 -11.88
N ASP A 42 13.91 -28.65 -11.31
CA ASP A 42 12.96 -29.73 -11.59
C ASP A 42 11.59 -29.50 -10.96
N SER A 43 11.55 -28.75 -9.87
CA SER A 43 10.31 -28.48 -9.13
C SER A 43 10.36 -27.12 -8.43
N ILE A 44 9.17 -26.61 -8.13
CA ILE A 44 8.97 -25.42 -7.30
C ILE A 44 7.99 -25.74 -6.18
N GLU A 45 8.26 -25.17 -5.02
CA GLU A 45 7.39 -25.22 -3.86
C GLU A 45 7.24 -23.80 -3.31
N MET A 46 6.01 -23.29 -3.28
CA MET A 46 5.70 -21.96 -2.76
C MET A 46 4.88 -22.11 -1.50
N LYS A 47 5.48 -21.81 -0.35
CA LYS A 47 4.79 -21.85 0.95
C LYS A 47 4.09 -20.53 1.23
N GLY A 48 2.81 -20.62 1.60
CA GLY A 48 1.97 -19.50 2.05
C GLY A 48 1.69 -19.54 3.55
N GLY A 49 0.85 -18.65 4.03
CA GLY A 49 0.31 -18.66 5.40
C GLY A 49 1.24 -18.18 6.51
N GLY A 50 2.51 -17.87 6.22
CA GLY A 50 3.48 -17.36 7.19
C GLY A 50 3.48 -15.83 7.33
N ASP A 51 4.21 -15.31 8.32
CA ASP A 51 4.51 -13.89 8.44
C ASP A 51 5.84 -13.53 7.78
N ALA A 52 6.03 -12.24 7.48
CA ALA A 52 7.21 -11.75 6.75
C ALA A 52 8.53 -11.99 7.51
N VAL A 53 8.54 -11.95 8.84
CA VAL A 53 9.75 -12.17 9.64
C VAL A 53 10.16 -13.63 9.60
N SER A 54 9.20 -14.56 9.71
CA SER A 54 9.43 -16.00 9.57
C SER A 54 9.94 -16.37 8.19
N ALA A 55 9.36 -15.79 7.13
CA ALA A 55 9.85 -15.97 5.76
C ALA A 55 11.27 -15.43 5.56
N ALA A 56 11.57 -14.24 6.07
CA ALA A 56 12.92 -13.68 6.05
C ALA A 56 13.93 -14.57 6.78
N ARG A 57 13.58 -15.10 7.96
CA ARG A 57 14.42 -16.01 8.73
C ARG A 57 14.74 -17.28 7.97
N ALA A 58 13.73 -17.88 7.34
CA ALA A 58 13.86 -19.14 6.61
C ALA A 58 14.84 -19.04 5.44
N VAL A 59 14.99 -17.85 4.83
CA VAL A 59 15.94 -17.62 3.74
C VAL A 59 17.27 -17.07 4.23
N LEU A 60 17.24 -16.01 5.05
CA LEU A 60 18.44 -15.23 5.38
C LEU A 60 19.27 -15.90 6.47
N GLN A 61 18.62 -16.57 7.45
CA GLN A 61 19.28 -17.10 8.63
C GLN A 61 19.43 -18.61 8.62
N THR A 62 18.38 -19.37 8.30
CA THR A 62 18.39 -20.83 8.37
C THR A 62 18.71 -21.51 7.05
N GLY A 63 18.40 -20.86 5.91
CA GLY A 63 18.58 -21.42 4.57
C GLY A 63 17.60 -22.55 4.25
N GLU A 64 16.44 -22.60 4.92
CA GLU A 64 15.39 -23.57 4.69
C GLU A 64 14.69 -23.36 3.34
N PHE A 65 14.59 -22.09 2.91
CA PHE A 65 14.00 -21.66 1.64
C PHE A 65 14.99 -20.81 0.84
N ASP A 66 14.79 -20.77 -0.48
CA ASP A 66 15.66 -20.07 -1.42
C ASP A 66 15.26 -18.61 -1.65
N TYR A 67 13.96 -18.30 -1.52
CA TYR A 67 13.41 -17.00 -1.85
C TYR A 67 12.27 -16.63 -0.90
N ALA A 68 12.26 -15.39 -0.45
CA ALA A 68 11.16 -14.82 0.34
C ALA A 68 10.63 -13.56 -0.35
N TRP A 69 9.36 -13.58 -0.70
CA TRP A 69 8.65 -12.51 -1.37
C TRP A 69 8.26 -11.38 -0.42
N ASN A 70 8.35 -10.13 -0.89
CA ASN A 70 7.76 -8.93 -0.28
C ASN A 70 8.05 -8.79 1.23
N LEU A 71 9.33 -8.76 1.57
CA LEU A 71 9.79 -8.65 2.95
C LEU A 71 9.50 -7.25 3.53
N GLN A 72 8.27 -7.01 3.91
CA GLN A 72 7.88 -5.83 4.70
C GLN A 72 8.20 -6.09 6.18
N VAL A 73 9.48 -6.01 6.48
CA VAL A 73 10.08 -6.24 7.78
C VAL A 73 10.92 -5.01 8.13
N GLU A 74 11.05 -4.70 9.42
CA GLU A 74 11.93 -3.63 9.88
C GLU A 74 13.38 -3.91 9.45
N ASP A 75 14.07 -2.88 8.92
CA ASP A 75 15.42 -3.05 8.37
C ASP A 75 16.43 -3.59 9.37
N GLU A 76 16.35 -3.19 10.64
CA GLU A 76 17.21 -3.70 11.70
C GLU A 76 17.00 -5.20 11.96
N VAL A 77 15.77 -5.70 11.76
CA VAL A 77 15.48 -7.14 11.82
C VAL A 77 16.08 -7.86 10.61
N LEU A 78 15.96 -7.30 9.41
CA LEU A 78 16.57 -7.86 8.20
C LEU A 78 18.08 -7.95 8.33
N LYS A 79 18.76 -6.86 8.75
CA LYS A 79 20.21 -6.84 8.98
C LYS A 79 20.65 -7.93 9.97
N ARG A 80 19.91 -8.09 11.06
CA ARG A 80 20.20 -9.15 12.04
C ARG A 80 20.04 -10.56 11.46
N LEU A 81 19.02 -10.80 10.63
CA LEU A 81 18.81 -12.10 10.01
C LEU A 81 19.89 -12.41 8.95
N GLU A 82 20.38 -11.39 8.23
CA GLU A 82 21.49 -11.51 7.28
C GLU A 82 22.81 -12.00 7.91
N THR A 83 23.02 -11.74 9.22
CA THR A 83 24.20 -12.25 9.93
C THR A 83 24.27 -13.79 9.97
N GLY A 84 23.16 -14.48 9.69
CA GLY A 84 23.13 -15.94 9.53
C GLY A 84 23.89 -16.44 8.30
N GLY A 85 24.18 -15.58 7.33
CA GLY A 85 25.04 -15.87 6.17
C GLY A 85 24.44 -16.83 5.14
N LYS A 86 23.16 -17.19 5.25
CA LYS A 86 22.50 -18.12 4.33
C LYS A 86 21.90 -17.42 3.11
N GLY A 87 21.62 -16.14 3.25
CA GLY A 87 21.04 -15.31 2.18
C GLY A 87 21.29 -13.83 2.39
N LYS A 88 20.80 -13.03 1.47
CA LYS A 88 20.87 -11.57 1.49
C LYS A 88 19.53 -10.94 1.16
N THR A 89 19.30 -9.74 1.67
CA THR A 89 18.16 -8.90 1.27
C THR A 89 18.48 -8.24 -0.07
N THR A 90 17.65 -8.47 -1.08
CA THR A 90 17.74 -7.82 -2.38
C THR A 90 16.69 -6.72 -2.46
N ILE A 91 17.11 -5.52 -2.89
CA ILE A 91 16.28 -4.31 -2.92
C ILE A 91 16.32 -3.72 -4.32
N THR A 92 15.14 -3.53 -4.92
CA THR A 92 14.99 -2.91 -6.25
C THR A 92 13.93 -1.82 -6.20
N VAL A 93 14.25 -0.64 -6.71
CA VAL A 93 13.29 0.47 -6.81
C VAL A 93 12.13 0.06 -7.69
N GLY A 94 10.91 0.28 -7.23
CA GLY A 94 9.68 -0.10 -7.92
C GLY A 94 8.57 0.93 -7.76
N GLY A 95 7.35 0.54 -8.05
CA GLY A 95 6.16 1.38 -7.98
C GLY A 95 5.38 1.31 -6.67
N ASN A 96 5.95 0.75 -5.59
CA ASN A 96 5.23 0.61 -4.33
C ASN A 96 5.23 1.92 -3.53
N ILE A 97 4.09 2.26 -2.97
CA ILE A 97 3.92 3.38 -2.05
C ILE A 97 3.14 2.93 -0.81
N GLU A 98 3.70 3.14 0.36
CA GLU A 98 3.00 3.06 1.64
C GLU A 98 2.37 4.42 1.94
N PHE A 99 1.08 4.45 2.23
CA PHE A 99 0.31 5.69 2.35
C PHE A 99 -0.86 5.54 3.30
N ILE A 100 -1.35 6.68 3.75
CA ILE A 100 -2.55 6.83 4.55
C ILE A 100 -3.63 7.46 3.68
N GLN A 101 -4.86 6.97 3.77
CA GLN A 101 -6.03 7.56 3.14
C GLN A 101 -7.01 8.07 4.19
N LEU A 102 -7.62 9.21 3.89
CA LEU A 102 -8.71 9.79 4.65
C LEU A 102 -10.02 9.55 3.90
N ASN A 103 -11.02 8.99 4.57
CA ASN A 103 -12.31 8.72 3.96
C ASN A 103 -13.09 10.01 3.74
N SER A 104 -13.47 10.29 2.51
CA SER A 104 -14.28 11.46 2.17
C SER A 104 -15.79 11.23 2.37
N ALA A 105 -16.21 9.96 2.47
CA ALA A 105 -17.60 9.58 2.76
C ALA A 105 -17.78 9.21 4.24
N ASP A 106 -19.01 9.26 4.74
CA ASP A 106 -19.34 8.90 6.12
C ASP A 106 -19.32 7.37 6.30
N PRO A 107 -18.36 6.81 7.05
CA PRO A 107 -18.28 5.36 7.24
C PRO A 107 -19.20 4.85 8.36
N TRP A 108 -19.89 5.73 9.09
CA TRP A 108 -20.65 5.40 10.28
C TRP A 108 -22.15 5.44 10.08
N THR A 109 -22.62 6.35 9.19
CA THR A 109 -24.02 6.54 8.88
C THR A 109 -24.34 5.96 7.52
N GLU A 110 -25.42 5.20 7.42
CA GLU A 110 -25.89 4.67 6.13
C GLU A 110 -26.58 5.76 5.30
N THR A 111 -26.23 5.80 4.03
CA THR A 111 -26.88 6.59 2.99
C THR A 111 -27.33 5.62 1.90
N GLU A 112 -28.59 5.64 1.54
CA GLU A 112 -29.19 4.71 0.56
C GLU A 112 -28.91 3.21 0.90
N GLY A 113 -28.87 2.87 2.21
CA GLY A 113 -28.64 1.50 2.69
C GLY A 113 -27.18 1.03 2.57
N GLU A 114 -26.22 1.96 2.53
CA GLU A 114 -24.79 1.69 2.43
C GLU A 114 -23.98 2.65 3.31
N ARG A 115 -23.00 2.12 4.07
CA ARG A 115 -21.98 2.90 4.78
C ARG A 115 -20.93 3.38 3.79
N ALA A 116 -20.29 4.50 4.08
CA ALA A 116 -19.29 5.12 3.18
C ALA A 116 -19.82 5.30 1.74
N HIS A 117 -21.11 5.62 1.61
CA HIS A 117 -21.76 5.79 0.31
C HIS A 117 -21.14 6.99 -0.45
N PRO A 118 -20.91 6.91 -1.79
CA PRO A 118 -20.27 8.00 -2.54
C PRO A 118 -20.98 9.37 -2.50
N LYS A 119 -22.29 9.37 -2.23
CA LYS A 119 -23.07 10.62 -2.07
C LYS A 119 -22.98 11.20 -0.66
N SER A 120 -22.50 10.45 0.34
CA SER A 120 -22.30 10.96 1.69
C SER A 120 -21.05 11.81 1.78
N ARG A 121 -20.91 12.55 2.89
CA ARG A 121 -19.73 13.31 3.20
C ARG A 121 -19.30 13.01 4.63
N HIS A 122 -18.01 12.78 4.83
CA HIS A 122 -17.49 12.54 6.16
C HIS A 122 -17.75 13.73 7.08
N PRO A 123 -18.38 13.52 8.26
CA PRO A 123 -18.83 14.63 9.10
C PRO A 123 -17.71 15.51 9.67
N ILE A 124 -16.47 14.98 9.71
CA ILE A 124 -15.30 15.64 10.31
C ILE A 124 -14.18 15.81 9.28
N LEU A 125 -13.77 14.74 8.59
CA LEU A 125 -12.68 14.79 7.61
C LEU A 125 -13.03 15.59 6.33
N ASN A 126 -14.25 16.04 6.18
CA ASN A 126 -14.62 17.02 5.16
C ASN A 126 -14.09 18.44 5.46
N ASP A 127 -13.66 18.73 6.71
CA ASP A 127 -13.00 19.99 7.07
C ASP A 127 -11.52 19.95 6.61
N PRO A 128 -11.09 20.86 5.69
CA PRO A 128 -9.71 20.89 5.19
C PRO A 128 -8.66 21.10 6.28
N ALA A 129 -9.02 21.83 7.36
CA ALA A 129 -8.11 22.06 8.48
C ALA A 129 -7.79 20.75 9.22
N VAL A 130 -8.77 19.84 9.33
CA VAL A 130 -8.57 18.53 9.94
C VAL A 130 -7.69 17.65 9.04
N ARG A 131 -7.93 17.60 7.72
CA ARG A 131 -7.09 16.85 6.79
C ARG A 131 -5.66 17.36 6.78
N SER A 132 -5.47 18.69 6.72
CA SER A 132 -4.16 19.34 6.80
C SER A 132 -3.44 19.01 8.10
N ALA A 133 -4.14 19.08 9.25
CA ALA A 133 -3.58 18.72 10.53
C ALA A 133 -3.13 17.25 10.56
N MET A 134 -3.95 16.31 10.07
CA MET A 134 -3.59 14.90 9.98
C MET A 134 -2.30 14.67 9.18
N SER A 135 -2.09 15.39 8.08
CA SER A 135 -0.86 15.32 7.30
C SER A 135 0.38 15.77 8.08
N MET A 136 0.25 16.84 8.89
CA MET A 136 1.35 17.38 9.72
C MET A 136 1.71 16.48 10.92
N LEU A 137 0.91 15.45 11.21
CA LEU A 137 1.15 14.51 12.32
C LEU A 137 1.93 13.24 11.88
N VAL A 138 2.27 13.12 10.60
CA VAL A 138 2.99 11.98 10.06
C VAL A 138 4.48 12.29 9.98
N ASP A 139 5.26 11.81 10.95
CA ASP A 139 6.72 11.94 10.98
C ASP A 139 7.37 10.92 10.02
N LYS A 140 7.32 11.25 8.73
CA LYS A 140 7.81 10.38 7.65
C LYS A 140 9.31 10.08 7.78
N GLN A 141 10.09 11.05 8.25
CA GLN A 141 11.54 10.88 8.40
C GLN A 141 11.87 9.90 9.52
N SER A 142 11.21 10.02 10.68
CA SER A 142 11.38 9.04 11.77
C SER A 142 10.89 7.65 11.37
N ILE A 143 9.75 7.57 10.65
CA ILE A 143 9.22 6.31 10.12
C ILE A 143 10.24 5.66 9.17
N GLN A 144 10.83 6.41 8.24
CA GLN A 144 11.90 5.90 7.40
C GLN A 144 13.08 5.44 8.25
N ASN A 145 13.61 6.28 9.11
CA ASN A 145 14.87 6.02 9.80
C ASN A 145 14.79 4.83 10.77
N PHE A 146 13.68 4.71 11.51
CA PHE A 146 13.56 3.73 12.59
C PHE A 146 12.79 2.47 12.23
N ILE A 147 12.03 2.48 11.13
CA ILE A 147 11.24 1.32 10.71
C ILE A 147 11.75 0.77 9.38
N TYR A 148 11.74 1.59 8.33
CA TYR A 148 12.06 1.12 6.98
C TYR A 148 13.55 1.08 6.65
N GLY A 149 14.38 2.00 7.22
CA GLY A 149 15.80 2.09 6.93
C GLY A 149 16.06 2.13 5.41
N ARG A 150 16.86 1.19 4.89
CA ARG A 150 17.16 1.03 3.46
C ARG A 150 15.99 0.53 2.62
N THR A 151 14.88 0.09 3.23
CA THR A 151 13.70 -0.48 2.55
C THR A 151 12.57 0.53 2.37
N GLY A 152 12.83 1.81 2.54
CA GLY A 152 11.84 2.88 2.31
C GLY A 152 12.49 4.24 2.19
N ILE A 153 11.85 5.13 1.45
CA ILE A 153 12.27 6.53 1.26
C ILE A 153 11.09 7.43 1.58
N ALA A 154 11.22 8.29 2.59
CA ALA A 154 10.19 9.25 2.96
C ALA A 154 9.84 10.14 1.76
N THR A 155 8.55 10.32 1.49
CA THR A 155 8.11 11.05 0.31
C THR A 155 6.88 11.91 0.56
N ALA A 156 6.78 13.02 -0.20
CA ALA A 156 5.58 13.83 -0.32
C ALA A 156 4.67 13.35 -1.46
N ASN A 157 5.19 12.52 -2.35
CA ASN A 157 4.51 12.13 -3.57
C ASN A 157 3.82 10.77 -3.45
N PHE A 158 2.63 10.66 -4.00
CA PHE A 158 1.97 9.38 -4.21
C PHE A 158 2.56 8.65 -5.44
N LEU A 159 2.91 9.41 -6.48
CA LEU A 159 3.57 8.93 -7.68
C LEU A 159 5.08 9.19 -7.60
N ASN A 160 5.88 8.15 -7.44
CA ASN A 160 7.32 8.26 -7.15
C ASN A 160 8.24 7.70 -8.24
N ASN A 161 7.71 6.95 -9.20
CA ASN A 161 8.49 6.30 -10.24
C ASN A 161 7.65 6.08 -11.51
N PRO A 162 8.16 6.25 -12.71
CA PRO A 162 9.47 6.84 -13.09
C PRO A 162 9.65 8.31 -12.67
N SER A 163 10.90 8.75 -12.55
CA SER A 163 11.27 10.08 -12.03
C SER A 163 10.63 11.26 -12.77
N ARG A 164 10.31 11.10 -14.06
CA ARG A 164 9.63 12.13 -14.87
C ARG A 164 8.24 12.50 -14.36
N PHE A 165 7.60 11.65 -13.56
CA PHE A 165 6.28 11.87 -12.97
C PHE A 165 6.34 12.35 -11.52
N VAL A 166 7.54 12.49 -10.93
CA VAL A 166 7.69 12.93 -9.55
C VAL A 166 7.49 14.44 -9.45
N SER A 167 6.51 14.87 -8.68
CA SER A 167 6.27 16.30 -8.44
C SER A 167 7.36 16.92 -7.59
N LYS A 168 7.82 18.09 -7.99
CA LYS A 168 8.71 18.96 -7.21
C LYS A 168 7.95 19.94 -6.32
N ASN A 169 6.64 20.05 -6.49
CA ASN A 169 5.76 20.96 -5.76
C ASN A 169 5.30 20.36 -4.43
N ALA A 170 5.04 19.04 -4.41
CA ALA A 170 4.59 18.33 -3.22
C ALA A 170 5.65 18.43 -2.11
N LYS A 171 5.23 18.86 -0.92
CA LYS A 171 6.04 18.98 0.27
C LYS A 171 5.34 18.32 1.44
N TYR A 172 6.09 17.92 2.44
CA TYR A 172 5.56 17.49 3.72
C TYR A 172 6.26 18.22 4.87
N GLU A 173 5.55 18.37 5.95
CA GLU A 173 6.05 18.95 7.17
C GLU A 173 5.54 18.12 8.35
N PHE A 174 6.41 17.72 9.25
CA PHE A 174 6.00 17.17 10.53
C PHE A 174 6.01 18.28 11.57
N ASN A 175 4.84 18.67 12.05
CA ASN A 175 4.71 19.78 13.00
C ASN A 175 3.42 19.66 13.81
N PRO A 176 3.43 18.90 14.93
CA PRO A 176 2.24 18.76 15.79
C PRO A 176 1.72 20.07 16.38
N ASP A 177 2.60 21.02 16.65
CA ASP A 177 2.19 22.32 17.20
C ASP A 177 1.45 23.17 16.17
N LYS A 178 1.93 23.19 14.93
CA LYS A 178 1.23 23.82 13.80
C LYS A 178 -0.11 23.13 13.49
N ALA A 179 -0.15 21.79 13.58
CA ALA A 179 -1.40 21.04 13.45
C ALA A 179 -2.41 21.48 14.52
N ALA A 180 -1.98 21.57 15.77
CA ALA A 180 -2.82 22.03 16.87
C ALA A 180 -3.31 23.48 16.66
N ALA A 181 -2.44 24.39 16.21
CA ALA A 181 -2.78 25.78 15.91
C ALA A 181 -3.78 25.87 14.72
N THR A 182 -3.59 25.06 13.68
CA THR A 182 -4.51 25.01 12.53
C THR A 182 -5.91 24.56 12.97
N LEU A 183 -6.00 23.55 13.80
CA LEU A 183 -7.27 23.08 14.35
C LEU A 183 -7.94 24.14 15.24
N GLU A 184 -7.15 24.81 16.11
CA GLU A 184 -7.65 25.87 16.98
C GLU A 184 -8.23 27.01 16.16
N ALA A 185 -7.51 27.47 15.12
CA ALA A 185 -7.95 28.57 14.24
C ALA A 185 -9.23 28.18 13.47
N ALA A 186 -9.42 26.89 13.14
CA ALA A 186 -10.63 26.39 12.49
C ALA A 186 -11.81 26.15 13.46
N GLY A 187 -11.64 26.51 14.74
CA GLY A 187 -12.70 26.40 15.76
C GLY A 187 -12.78 25.06 16.48
N TRP A 188 -11.84 24.13 16.24
CA TRP A 188 -11.73 22.88 16.97
C TRP A 188 -11.08 23.11 18.35
N LYS A 189 -11.91 23.28 19.38
CA LYS A 189 -11.46 23.63 20.74
C LYS A 189 -11.11 22.39 21.55
N LYS A 190 -10.00 22.47 22.30
CA LYS A 190 -9.52 21.37 23.15
C LYS A 190 -10.40 21.24 24.39
N GLY A 191 -10.94 20.04 24.62
CA GLY A 191 -11.72 19.69 25.81
C GLY A 191 -10.85 19.40 27.04
N SER A 192 -11.49 19.21 28.19
CA SER A 192 -10.82 18.85 29.45
C SER A 192 -10.12 17.48 29.41
N ASP A 193 -10.57 16.59 28.55
CA ASP A 193 -9.97 15.29 28.28
C ASP A 193 -8.84 15.32 27.22
N GLY A 194 -8.54 16.53 26.73
CA GLY A 194 -7.48 16.74 25.75
C GLY A 194 -7.90 16.57 24.29
N VAL A 195 -9.10 16.04 24.01
CA VAL A 195 -9.60 15.85 22.65
C VAL A 195 -10.35 17.10 22.17
N ARG A 196 -10.11 17.49 20.92
CA ARG A 196 -10.76 18.66 20.33
C ARG A 196 -12.18 18.35 19.86
N SER A 197 -13.05 19.35 19.93
CA SER A 197 -14.43 19.28 19.46
C SER A 197 -14.88 20.57 18.80
N LYS A 198 -15.86 20.48 17.91
CA LYS A 198 -16.52 21.59 17.22
C LYS A 198 -17.95 21.16 16.86
N ASP A 199 -18.94 21.98 17.16
CA ASP A 199 -20.35 21.73 16.83
C ASP A 199 -20.84 20.33 17.27
N GLY A 200 -20.47 19.92 18.48
CA GLY A 200 -20.81 18.60 19.04
C GLY A 200 -20.04 17.41 18.48
N LYS A 201 -19.20 17.61 17.46
CA LYS A 201 -18.34 16.58 16.87
C LYS A 201 -16.98 16.59 17.55
N ARG A 202 -16.41 15.39 17.75
CA ARG A 202 -15.12 15.20 18.41
C ARG A 202 -14.09 14.70 17.41
N LEU A 203 -12.84 15.13 17.51
CA LEU A 203 -11.73 14.61 16.70
C LEU A 203 -11.32 13.23 17.22
N LYS A 204 -12.16 12.25 16.94
CA LYS A 204 -11.92 10.84 17.22
C LYS A 204 -12.10 10.04 15.94
N PHE A 205 -11.08 9.23 15.58
CA PHE A 205 -11.05 8.46 14.33
C PHE A 205 -10.59 7.03 14.56
N VAL A 206 -11.18 6.10 13.82
CA VAL A 206 -10.67 4.73 13.69
C VAL A 206 -9.65 4.67 12.56
N PHE A 207 -8.43 4.30 12.92
CA PHE A 207 -7.31 4.15 11.98
C PHE A 207 -7.00 2.67 11.76
N GLN A 208 -7.42 2.15 10.61
CA GLN A 208 -7.32 0.74 10.25
C GLN A 208 -6.09 0.43 9.38
N THR A 209 -5.47 -0.74 9.60
CA THR A 209 -4.48 -1.33 8.71
C THR A 209 -4.50 -2.85 8.81
N SER A 210 -3.73 -3.55 7.95
CA SER A 210 -3.50 -4.98 8.12
C SER A 210 -2.49 -5.24 9.25
N ILE A 211 -2.56 -6.40 9.90
CA ILE A 211 -1.55 -6.86 10.85
C ILE A 211 -0.21 -6.96 10.13
N ASN A 212 0.70 -6.05 10.48
CA ASN A 212 2.04 -5.90 9.91
C ASN A 212 2.85 -5.03 10.87
N ALA A 213 4.00 -5.51 11.34
CA ALA A 213 4.77 -4.81 12.37
C ALA A 213 5.20 -3.38 11.97
N PRO A 214 5.74 -3.11 10.77
CA PRO A 214 6.02 -1.75 10.31
C PRO A 214 4.81 -0.83 10.33
N ARG A 215 3.64 -1.30 9.90
CA ARG A 215 2.40 -0.50 9.88
C ARG A 215 1.89 -0.21 11.27
N GLN A 216 1.86 -1.20 12.15
CA GLN A 216 1.41 -1.04 13.54
C GLN A 216 2.31 -0.06 14.30
N LYS A 217 3.63 -0.09 14.09
CA LYS A 217 4.56 0.89 14.66
C LYS A 217 4.34 2.29 14.08
N THR A 218 4.12 2.39 12.78
CA THR A 218 3.77 3.66 12.11
C THR A 218 2.49 4.26 12.71
N GLN A 219 1.44 3.46 12.90
CA GLN A 219 0.20 3.90 13.57
C GLN A 219 0.47 4.43 14.98
N GLN A 220 1.33 3.78 15.77
CA GLN A 220 1.66 4.22 17.13
C GLN A 220 2.39 5.56 17.13
N ILE A 221 3.35 5.78 16.24
CA ILE A 221 4.05 7.07 16.07
C ILE A 221 3.04 8.18 15.76
N ILE A 222 2.14 7.94 14.82
CA ILE A 222 1.13 8.92 14.40
C ILE A 222 0.13 9.18 15.54
N LYS A 223 -0.30 8.14 16.25
CA LYS A 223 -1.19 8.28 17.42
C LYS A 223 -0.60 9.18 18.49
N GLN A 224 0.68 9.04 18.81
CA GLN A 224 1.36 9.87 19.79
C GLN A 224 1.40 11.35 19.37
N ALA A 225 1.68 11.62 18.10
CA ALA A 225 1.65 12.98 17.55
C ALA A 225 0.21 13.55 17.54
N ALA A 226 -0.78 12.73 17.16
CA ALA A 226 -2.18 13.10 17.13
C ALA A 226 -2.72 13.49 18.51
N GLN A 227 -2.38 12.74 19.55
CA GLN A 227 -2.77 13.04 20.93
C GLN A 227 -2.25 14.43 21.39
N LYS A 228 -1.02 14.79 21.02
CA LYS A 228 -0.47 16.13 21.33
C LYS A 228 -1.29 17.24 20.67
N ALA A 229 -1.72 17.02 19.43
CA ALA A 229 -2.55 17.97 18.68
C ALA A 229 -4.04 17.97 19.12
N GLY A 230 -4.46 17.03 19.96
CA GLY A 230 -5.84 16.92 20.46
C GLY A 230 -6.74 16.06 19.56
N ILE A 231 -6.17 15.09 18.85
CA ILE A 231 -6.88 14.10 18.05
C ILE A 231 -6.72 12.71 18.72
N ASP A 232 -7.82 12.01 18.93
CA ASP A 232 -7.85 10.63 19.43
C ASP A 232 -7.89 9.66 18.24
N LEU A 233 -6.90 8.77 18.15
CA LEU A 233 -6.86 7.71 17.15
C LEU A 233 -7.06 6.35 17.82
N GLU A 234 -8.16 5.69 17.48
CA GLU A 234 -8.39 4.29 17.79
C GLU A 234 -7.69 3.43 16.73
N LEU A 235 -6.71 2.63 17.14
CA LEU A 235 -5.94 1.81 16.20
C LEU A 235 -6.62 0.46 16.00
N LYS A 236 -6.90 0.11 14.76
CA LYS A 236 -7.49 -1.17 14.36
C LYS A 236 -6.56 -1.91 13.42
N SER A 237 -6.23 -3.16 13.77
CA SER A 237 -5.43 -4.06 12.93
C SER A 237 -6.25 -5.28 12.54
N VAL A 238 -6.25 -5.62 11.27
CA VAL A 238 -7.04 -6.70 10.66
C VAL A 238 -6.10 -7.71 10.02
N ALA A 239 -6.39 -9.00 10.11
CA ALA A 239 -5.59 -10.01 9.42
C ALA A 239 -5.48 -9.70 7.92
N ALA A 240 -4.30 -9.87 7.31
CA ALA A 240 -4.08 -9.51 5.91
C ALA A 240 -5.03 -10.23 4.95
N SER A 241 -5.36 -11.50 5.22
CA SER A 241 -6.32 -12.30 4.46
C SER A 241 -7.75 -11.75 4.51
N VAL A 242 -8.10 -11.00 5.57
CA VAL A 242 -9.37 -10.30 5.73
C VAL A 242 -9.30 -8.91 5.10
N PHE A 243 -8.27 -8.14 5.43
CA PHE A 243 -8.10 -6.76 4.96
C PHE A 243 -8.03 -6.67 3.43
N PHE A 244 -7.30 -7.58 2.79
CA PHE A 244 -7.14 -7.65 1.33
C PHE A 244 -8.10 -8.61 0.63
N SER A 245 -9.11 -9.12 1.35
CA SER A 245 -10.13 -10.00 0.78
C SER A 245 -11.01 -9.28 -0.24
N SER A 246 -11.43 -10.00 -1.27
CA SER A 246 -12.48 -9.58 -2.21
C SER A 246 -13.88 -10.06 -1.79
N ASP A 247 -14.01 -10.73 -0.64
CA ASP A 247 -15.29 -11.20 -0.13
C ASP A 247 -16.21 -10.04 0.22
N VAL A 248 -17.30 -9.91 -0.52
CA VAL A 248 -18.31 -8.87 -0.33
C VAL A 248 -19.07 -8.96 0.99
N ALA A 249 -19.04 -10.12 1.67
CA ALA A 249 -19.65 -10.29 3.00
C ALA A 249 -18.77 -9.70 4.12
N ASN A 250 -17.44 -9.58 3.88
CA ASN A 250 -16.50 -9.12 4.89
C ASN A 250 -16.53 -7.58 5.03
N PRO A 251 -16.90 -7.02 6.21
CA PRO A 251 -16.98 -5.58 6.41
C PRO A 251 -15.62 -4.88 6.54
N ASP A 252 -14.57 -5.62 6.83
CA ASP A 252 -13.24 -5.07 7.18
C ASP A 252 -12.27 -5.05 6.01
N THR A 253 -12.74 -5.28 4.77
CA THR A 253 -11.91 -5.15 3.57
C THR A 253 -11.51 -3.69 3.33
N TYR A 254 -10.29 -3.47 2.84
CA TYR A 254 -9.80 -2.12 2.54
C TYR A 254 -10.67 -1.40 1.49
N THR A 255 -11.30 -2.15 0.56
CA THR A 255 -12.14 -1.58 -0.50
C THR A 255 -13.46 -1.02 0.01
N LYS A 256 -14.00 -1.56 1.11
CA LYS A 256 -15.19 -1.00 1.77
C LYS A 256 -14.86 0.26 2.54
N PHE A 257 -13.70 0.31 3.16
CA PHE A 257 -13.22 1.43 3.93
C PHE A 257 -14.26 1.93 4.96
N PHE A 258 -14.82 1.01 5.76
CA PHE A 258 -15.81 1.32 6.80
C PHE A 258 -15.15 1.82 8.08
N CYS A 259 -14.19 2.73 7.93
CA CYS A 259 -13.50 3.46 8.99
C CYS A 259 -13.08 4.85 8.49
N ASP A 260 -12.51 5.69 9.34
CA ASP A 260 -12.17 7.07 9.01
C ASP A 260 -10.83 7.19 8.26
N VAL A 261 -9.85 6.41 8.70
CA VAL A 261 -8.46 6.46 8.22
C VAL A 261 -7.96 5.04 7.99
N GLN A 262 -7.25 4.81 6.90
CA GLN A 262 -6.57 3.53 6.73
C GLN A 262 -5.22 3.66 6.04
N MET A 263 -4.36 2.64 6.24
CA MET A 263 -3.00 2.60 5.71
C MET A 263 -2.70 1.23 5.10
N TYR A 264 -2.09 1.23 3.92
CA TYR A 264 -1.56 0.04 3.26
C TYR A 264 -0.57 0.42 2.16
N THR A 265 0.00 -0.58 1.47
CA THR A 265 0.80 -0.37 0.26
C THR A 265 -0.03 -0.64 -0.98
N THR A 266 0.04 0.26 -1.96
CA THR A 266 -0.39 -0.02 -3.33
C THR A 266 0.82 -0.07 -4.26
N THR A 267 0.66 -0.71 -5.40
CA THR A 267 1.76 -0.95 -6.35
C THR A 267 1.38 -0.45 -7.73
N MET A 268 2.20 0.43 -8.28
CA MET A 268 2.17 0.72 -9.71
C MET A 268 2.94 -0.40 -10.44
N THR A 269 2.23 -1.17 -11.25
CA THR A 269 2.75 -2.40 -11.87
C THR A 269 3.29 -2.21 -13.28
N GLN A 270 3.29 -0.99 -13.79
CA GLN A 270 3.79 -0.64 -15.12
C GLN A 270 4.34 0.79 -15.13
N PRO A 271 5.27 1.14 -16.07
CA PRO A 271 5.89 2.48 -16.13
C PRO A 271 4.92 3.61 -16.47
N ASP A 272 3.77 3.31 -17.02
CA ASP A 272 2.70 4.28 -17.28
C ASP A 272 1.80 4.43 -16.07
N PRO A 273 1.57 5.66 -15.56
CA PRO A 273 0.82 5.86 -14.33
C PRO A 273 -0.70 5.95 -14.49
N GLU A 274 -1.26 5.92 -15.70
CA GLU A 274 -2.69 6.13 -15.96
C GLU A 274 -3.57 5.18 -15.12
N LEU A 275 -3.35 3.87 -15.24
CA LEU A 275 -4.11 2.87 -14.50
C LEU A 275 -3.90 3.00 -12.98
N PHE A 276 -2.70 3.39 -12.57
CA PHE A 276 -2.38 3.60 -11.16
C PHE A 276 -3.12 4.82 -10.59
N MET A 277 -3.16 5.92 -11.33
CA MET A 277 -3.82 7.15 -10.92
C MET A 277 -5.36 7.09 -11.03
N ASN A 278 -5.93 6.12 -11.74
CA ASN A 278 -7.37 5.88 -11.80
C ASN A 278 -8.01 5.66 -10.41
N GLN A 279 -7.22 5.32 -9.38
CA GLN A 279 -7.71 5.13 -8.02
C GLN A 279 -8.20 6.41 -7.31
N PHE A 280 -8.14 7.57 -7.96
CA PHE A 280 -8.72 8.81 -7.44
C PHE A 280 -9.80 9.41 -8.36
N VAL A 281 -10.11 8.78 -9.49
CA VAL A 281 -11.16 9.21 -10.41
C VAL A 281 -12.53 9.04 -9.76
N SER A 282 -13.35 10.09 -9.74
CA SER A 282 -14.59 10.11 -8.97
C SER A 282 -15.63 9.10 -9.47
N THR A 283 -15.70 8.84 -10.78
CA THR A 283 -16.61 7.85 -11.37
C THR A 283 -16.24 6.40 -11.02
N ASN A 284 -15.02 6.19 -10.51
CA ASN A 284 -14.53 4.88 -10.07
C ASN A 284 -14.67 4.66 -8.56
N ALA A 285 -15.60 5.37 -7.91
CA ALA A 285 -15.84 5.25 -6.49
C ALA A 285 -16.29 3.83 -6.10
N SER A 286 -15.66 3.27 -5.06
CA SER A 286 -16.03 1.97 -4.50
C SER A 286 -17.39 2.07 -3.80
N SER A 287 -18.34 1.19 -4.14
CA SER A 287 -19.71 1.18 -3.62
C SER A 287 -20.35 -0.20 -3.70
N LYS A 288 -21.47 -0.38 -3.02
CA LYS A 288 -22.28 -1.61 -3.10
C LYS A 288 -22.72 -1.89 -4.54
N ALA A 289 -23.03 -0.87 -5.32
CA ALA A 289 -23.49 -1.01 -6.70
C ALA A 289 -22.45 -1.70 -7.60
N ASN A 290 -21.16 -1.48 -7.37
CA ASN A 290 -20.07 -2.17 -8.08
C ASN A 290 -19.40 -3.26 -7.23
N LYS A 291 -20.10 -3.77 -6.19
CA LYS A 291 -19.59 -4.82 -5.27
C LYS A 291 -18.25 -4.45 -4.65
N TRP A 292 -18.03 -3.16 -4.38
CA TRP A 292 -16.77 -2.56 -3.89
C TRP A 292 -15.54 -2.86 -4.76
N GLN A 293 -15.74 -2.97 -6.08
CA GLN A 293 -14.67 -3.15 -7.06
C GLN A 293 -14.10 -1.82 -7.60
N GLY A 294 -14.72 -0.69 -7.24
CA GLY A 294 -14.20 0.63 -7.58
C GLY A 294 -12.83 0.90 -6.93
N ARG A 295 -11.91 1.51 -7.67
CA ARG A 295 -10.56 1.81 -7.18
C ARG A 295 -10.49 3.04 -6.28
N ASN A 296 -11.40 4.01 -6.46
CA ASN A 296 -11.49 5.18 -5.60
C ASN A 296 -12.22 4.83 -4.29
N ILE A 297 -11.49 4.22 -3.39
CA ILE A 297 -12.02 3.77 -2.11
C ILE A 297 -12.18 4.90 -1.09
N THR A 298 -11.57 6.06 -1.33
CA THR A 298 -11.76 7.28 -0.52
C THR A 298 -13.05 8.01 -0.82
N ARG A 299 -13.69 7.74 -1.96
CA ARG A 299 -14.86 8.47 -2.50
C ARG A 299 -14.59 9.96 -2.68
N TRP A 300 -13.32 10.33 -2.81
CA TRP A 300 -12.91 11.69 -3.11
C TRP A 300 -13.43 12.13 -4.47
N VAL A 301 -13.82 13.39 -4.59
CA VAL A 301 -14.33 13.98 -5.81
C VAL A 301 -13.58 15.27 -6.09
N ASN A 302 -12.98 15.34 -7.27
CA ASN A 302 -12.32 16.54 -7.75
C ASN A 302 -12.46 16.64 -9.28
N ALA A 303 -13.26 17.60 -9.76
CA ALA A 303 -13.55 17.76 -11.18
C ALA A 303 -12.31 18.08 -12.02
N GLU A 304 -11.33 18.80 -11.46
CA GLU A 304 -10.07 19.10 -12.14
C GLU A 304 -9.20 17.87 -12.28
N TYR A 305 -9.19 16.99 -11.28
CA TYR A 305 -8.52 15.70 -11.34
C TYR A 305 -9.13 14.82 -12.44
N ASP A 306 -10.45 14.68 -12.43
CA ASP A 306 -11.17 13.85 -13.39
C ASP A 306 -10.93 14.32 -14.84
N ALA A 307 -11.04 15.64 -15.08
CA ALA A 307 -10.78 16.23 -16.39
C ALA A 307 -9.30 16.04 -16.82
N THR A 308 -8.36 16.16 -15.89
CA THR A 308 -6.93 15.98 -16.18
C THR A 308 -6.62 14.51 -16.50
N HIS A 309 -7.23 13.56 -15.77
CA HIS A 309 -7.09 12.12 -16.03
C HIS A 309 -7.62 11.79 -17.44
N GLN A 310 -8.83 12.23 -17.76
CA GLN A 310 -9.44 12.02 -19.08
C GLN A 310 -8.59 12.59 -20.22
N ALA A 311 -8.03 13.80 -20.04
CA ALA A 311 -7.14 14.40 -21.04
C ALA A 311 -5.83 13.61 -21.22
N ALA A 312 -5.28 13.03 -20.13
CA ALA A 312 -4.05 12.25 -20.18
C ALA A 312 -4.19 10.92 -20.93
N GLU A 313 -5.41 10.37 -21.05
CA GLU A 313 -5.68 9.14 -21.81
C GLU A 313 -5.33 9.26 -23.29
N SER A 314 -5.49 10.46 -23.87
CA SER A 314 -5.29 10.71 -25.30
C SER A 314 -4.08 11.61 -25.63
N GLU A 315 -3.40 12.17 -24.62
CA GLU A 315 -2.23 13.04 -24.83
C GLU A 315 -1.03 12.23 -25.34
N GLN A 316 -0.54 12.59 -26.53
CA GLN A 316 0.57 11.92 -27.20
C GLN A 316 1.93 12.55 -26.92
N ASP A 317 1.96 13.83 -26.52
CA ASP A 317 3.22 14.48 -26.14
C ASP A 317 3.66 13.97 -24.75
N PRO A 318 4.81 13.28 -24.64
CA PRO A 318 5.23 12.67 -23.39
C PRO A 318 5.53 13.70 -22.29
N VAL A 319 5.91 14.92 -22.65
CA VAL A 319 6.20 16.00 -21.68
C VAL A 319 4.90 16.56 -21.12
N LYS A 320 3.93 16.85 -21.98
CA LYS A 320 2.60 17.32 -21.56
C LYS A 320 1.89 16.26 -20.73
N ARG A 321 1.94 15.01 -21.17
CA ARG A 321 1.34 13.89 -20.47
C ARG A 321 1.96 13.70 -19.08
N ALA A 322 3.29 13.81 -18.96
CA ALA A 322 3.96 13.75 -17.67
C ALA A 322 3.53 14.90 -16.73
N ALA A 323 3.39 16.12 -17.26
CA ALA A 323 2.90 17.27 -16.49
C ALA A 323 1.47 17.06 -15.97
N MET A 324 0.59 16.39 -16.73
CA MET A 324 -0.75 16.03 -16.28
C MET A 324 -0.72 15.07 -15.08
N PHE A 325 0.13 14.05 -15.10
CA PHE A 325 0.27 13.13 -13.97
C PHE A 325 0.90 13.79 -12.74
N VAL A 326 1.86 14.69 -12.93
CA VAL A 326 2.39 15.52 -11.84
C VAL A 326 1.28 16.37 -11.23
N LYS A 327 0.44 17.02 -12.06
CA LYS A 327 -0.72 17.79 -11.60
C LYS A 327 -1.71 16.93 -10.81
N MET A 328 -2.05 15.74 -11.30
CA MET A 328 -2.93 14.80 -10.60
C MET A 328 -2.36 14.40 -9.23
N ASN A 329 -1.06 14.10 -9.16
CA ASN A 329 -0.40 13.85 -7.88
C ASN A 329 -0.57 15.05 -6.94
N ASP A 330 -0.31 16.27 -7.41
CA ASP A 330 -0.38 17.49 -6.59
C ASP A 330 -1.82 17.76 -6.10
N LEU A 331 -2.84 17.51 -6.92
CA LEU A 331 -4.24 17.64 -6.52
C LEU A 331 -4.61 16.65 -5.40
N ALA A 332 -4.25 15.37 -5.55
CA ALA A 332 -4.61 14.34 -4.58
C ALA A 332 -3.88 14.52 -3.24
N VAL A 333 -2.57 14.81 -3.26
CA VAL A 333 -1.79 15.02 -2.03
C VAL A 333 -2.05 16.40 -1.41
N GLY A 334 -2.35 17.41 -2.23
CA GLY A 334 -2.65 18.78 -1.78
C GLY A 334 -3.98 18.90 -1.04
N ASP A 335 -4.97 18.08 -1.41
CA ASP A 335 -6.24 17.98 -0.68
C ASP A 335 -6.18 16.98 0.50
N TYR A 336 -5.05 16.32 0.69
CA TYR A 336 -4.80 15.35 1.76
C TYR A 336 -5.76 14.14 1.75
N THR A 337 -6.41 13.84 0.62
CA THR A 337 -7.18 12.59 0.48
C THR A 337 -6.28 11.37 0.59
N VAL A 338 -5.02 11.55 0.19
CA VAL A 338 -3.93 10.62 0.41
C VAL A 338 -2.72 11.32 1.03
N ILE A 339 -2.14 10.72 2.06
CA ILE A 339 -0.93 11.17 2.73
C ILE A 339 0.15 10.10 2.47
N PRO A 340 1.03 10.30 1.47
CA PRO A 340 2.15 9.40 1.22
C PRO A 340 3.06 9.32 2.45
N VAL A 341 3.59 8.15 2.76
CA VAL A 341 4.50 7.95 3.89
C VAL A 341 5.91 7.64 3.40
N VAL A 342 6.08 6.47 2.78
CA VAL A 342 7.37 6.05 2.20
C VAL A 342 7.16 5.41 0.83
N ALA A 343 7.97 5.80 -0.14
CA ALA A 343 8.17 5.02 -1.36
C ALA A 343 8.94 3.75 -0.98
N ARG A 344 8.30 2.58 -1.21
CA ARG A 344 8.89 1.29 -0.87
C ARG A 344 9.54 0.67 -2.10
N PRO A 345 10.83 0.34 -2.07
CA PRO A 345 11.39 -0.57 -3.06
C PRO A 345 10.75 -1.97 -2.94
N ARG A 346 10.92 -2.79 -3.94
CA ARG A 346 10.71 -4.23 -3.81
C ARG A 346 11.81 -4.81 -2.96
N VAL A 347 11.45 -5.64 -2.00
CA VAL A 347 12.36 -6.24 -1.03
C VAL A 347 12.13 -7.73 -1.01
N ALA A 348 13.14 -8.51 -1.37
CA ALA A 348 13.10 -9.96 -1.33
C ALA A 348 14.28 -10.50 -0.51
N GLY A 349 14.10 -11.64 0.13
CA GLY A 349 15.19 -12.46 0.66
C GLY A 349 15.62 -13.46 -0.40
N MET A 350 16.92 -13.59 -0.65
CA MET A 350 17.48 -14.55 -1.59
C MET A 350 18.59 -15.36 -0.95
N ALA A 351 18.57 -16.67 -1.13
CA ALA A 351 19.68 -17.54 -0.76
C ALA A 351 20.98 -17.08 -1.45
N SER A 352 22.13 -17.21 -0.78
CA SER A 352 23.41 -16.64 -1.23
C SER A 352 23.84 -17.08 -2.62
N LYS A 353 23.44 -18.30 -3.04
CA LYS A 353 23.76 -18.88 -4.35
C LYS A 353 22.62 -18.78 -5.37
N LEU A 354 21.46 -18.26 -5.01
CA LEU A 354 20.34 -18.11 -5.93
C LEU A 354 20.53 -16.89 -6.82
N ASN A 355 20.43 -17.09 -8.13
CA ASN A 355 20.28 -16.01 -9.10
C ASN A 355 18.80 -15.89 -9.48
N ALA A 356 18.15 -14.85 -8.98
CA ALA A 356 16.73 -14.56 -9.17
C ALA A 356 16.53 -13.04 -9.32
N PRO A 357 16.59 -12.49 -10.54
CA PRO A 357 16.54 -11.06 -10.76
C PRO A 357 15.17 -10.48 -10.39
N LEU A 358 15.17 -9.39 -9.62
CA LEU A 358 13.97 -8.60 -9.34
C LEU A 358 13.73 -7.56 -10.42
N SER A 359 12.48 -7.41 -10.84
CA SER A 359 12.04 -6.31 -11.68
C SER A 359 11.44 -5.19 -10.85
N ALA A 360 11.55 -3.95 -11.36
CA ALA A 360 10.82 -2.80 -10.83
C ALA A 360 9.31 -2.89 -11.10
N TRP A 361 8.90 -3.54 -12.16
CA TRP A 361 7.54 -3.51 -12.71
C TRP A 361 6.84 -4.87 -12.76
N ASP A 362 7.59 -5.92 -13.08
CA ASP A 362 7.03 -7.26 -13.19
C ASP A 362 6.85 -7.91 -11.81
N ASN A 363 6.06 -8.98 -11.74
CA ASN A 363 5.96 -9.76 -10.51
C ASN A 363 7.28 -10.48 -10.20
N ASP A 364 7.47 -10.91 -8.96
CA ASP A 364 8.76 -11.44 -8.50
C ASP A 364 9.17 -12.77 -9.18
N LEU A 365 8.21 -13.48 -9.76
CA LEU A 365 8.44 -14.76 -10.44
C LEU A 365 8.53 -14.64 -11.98
N TRP A 366 8.58 -13.43 -12.52
CA TRP A 366 8.54 -13.16 -13.96
C TRP A 366 9.64 -13.88 -14.77
N MET A 367 10.81 -14.12 -14.14
CA MET A 367 11.95 -14.83 -14.73
C MET A 367 12.20 -16.19 -14.08
N LEU A 368 11.19 -16.81 -13.43
CA LEU A 368 11.35 -18.06 -12.69
C LEU A 368 11.95 -19.18 -13.55
N ARG A 369 11.70 -19.19 -14.84
CA ARG A 369 12.30 -20.14 -15.81
C ARG A 369 13.83 -20.02 -15.90
N ASP A 370 14.37 -18.85 -15.63
CA ASP A 370 15.80 -18.53 -15.75
C ASP A 370 16.51 -18.51 -14.38
N TRP A 371 15.79 -18.79 -13.30
CA TRP A 371 16.42 -18.87 -11.98
C TRP A 371 17.34 -20.08 -11.89
N TYR A 372 18.51 -19.88 -11.32
CA TYR A 372 19.49 -20.97 -11.13
C TYR A 372 20.30 -20.76 -9.84
N ARG A 373 20.99 -21.82 -9.39
CA ARG A 373 21.98 -21.75 -8.33
C ARG A 373 23.37 -21.76 -8.91
N GLU A 374 24.19 -20.88 -8.39
CA GLU A 374 25.64 -20.94 -8.64
C GLU A 374 26.25 -22.16 -7.96
N ALA A 375 27.29 -22.74 -8.58
CA ALA A 375 27.96 -23.93 -8.08
C ALA A 375 28.67 -23.70 -6.72
#